data_8c20e33a70c105c91303bfafb2183b1a
#
_entry.id   8c20e33a70c105c91303bfafb2183b1a
#
_cell.length_a   1.000
_cell.length_b   1.000
_cell.length_c   1.000
_cell.angle_alpha   90.00
_cell.angle_beta   90.00
_cell.angle_gamma   90.00
#
_symmetry.space_group_name_H-M   'P 1'
#
loop_
_entity.id
_entity.type
_entity.pdbx_description
1 polymer ?
#
loop_
_entity_poly.entity_id
_entity_poly.type
_entity_poly.pdbx_seq_one_letter_code
_entity_poly.pdbx_strand_id
1 'polypeptide(L)'
;MKNLIKKYPIISKYIFAVLILFLALFVSGLLNKGVIKQYFPYSSAICLCIATWVLLKSDNKKLRDYGLDFKIKNLKFFLLGILIGAIAFLLVKYLRALCFGETINLSSTFNYKNILNGFYIMLPMVAVEEFLFRGYLFKKTIEVSSVLKANIIFSFLFMLVHVFDSGVINSIPMIIFTVITIPIGHLLFANAFLKSRTLLFAIGIHLGNNWGTNHLVNVNSNGDSIFFITNSASFETWFSFIAFILLWNLFYLLIIFIIWKWNFNSKIKRFKKG
;
A
#
# COMPACT_ATOMS: atom_id res chain seq x y z
N MET A 1 -28.54 12.30 -21.66
CA MET A 1 -27.69 12.04 -20.46
C MET A 1 -28.51 11.55 -19.26
N LYS A 2 -29.57 12.27 -18.80
CA LYS A 2 -30.42 11.83 -17.64
C LYS A 2 -31.00 10.41 -17.79
N ASN A 3 -31.42 10.01 -18.99
CA ASN A 3 -32.00 8.68 -19.25
C ASN A 3 -30.96 7.56 -19.19
N LEU A 4 -29.72 7.79 -19.61
CA LEU A 4 -28.62 6.82 -19.49
C LEU A 4 -28.20 6.60 -18.04
N ILE A 5 -28.13 7.66 -17.23
CA ILE A 5 -27.82 7.58 -15.80
C ILE A 5 -28.89 6.75 -15.06
N LYS A 6 -30.19 6.96 -15.40
CA LYS A 6 -31.28 6.17 -14.81
C LYS A 6 -31.25 4.71 -15.26
N LYS A 7 -30.86 4.44 -16.52
CA LYS A 7 -30.81 3.08 -17.07
C LYS A 7 -29.64 2.24 -16.53
N TYR A 8 -28.48 2.90 -16.25
CA TYR A 8 -27.25 2.23 -15.80
C TYR A 8 -26.64 2.92 -14.58
N PRO A 9 -27.30 2.91 -13.42
CA PRO A 9 -26.89 3.72 -12.27
C PRO A 9 -25.53 3.30 -11.68
N ILE A 10 -25.21 2.01 -11.70
CA ILE A 10 -23.92 1.51 -11.19
C ILE A 10 -22.78 1.97 -12.11
N ILE A 11 -22.90 1.76 -13.41
CA ILE A 11 -21.87 2.17 -14.40
C ILE A 11 -21.63 3.68 -14.34
N SER A 12 -22.73 4.46 -14.28
CA SER A 12 -22.64 5.92 -14.18
C SER A 12 -21.90 6.37 -12.92
N LYS A 13 -22.08 5.68 -11.79
CA LYS A 13 -21.33 5.96 -10.55
C LYS A 13 -19.83 5.63 -10.68
N TYR A 14 -19.48 4.52 -11.36
CA TYR A 14 -18.07 4.19 -11.61
C TYR A 14 -17.41 5.23 -12.52
N ILE A 15 -18.06 5.60 -13.61
CA ILE A 15 -17.56 6.63 -14.54
C ILE A 15 -17.35 7.96 -13.77
N PHE A 16 -18.34 8.39 -12.99
CA PHE A 16 -18.24 9.59 -12.18
C PHE A 16 -17.09 9.52 -11.19
N ALA A 17 -16.93 8.37 -10.50
CA ALA A 17 -15.84 8.18 -9.53
C ALA A 17 -14.47 8.23 -10.20
N VAL A 18 -14.29 7.56 -11.34
CA VAL A 18 -13.04 7.59 -12.12
C VAL A 18 -12.72 9.01 -12.56
N LEU A 19 -13.71 9.76 -13.07
CA LEU A 19 -13.52 11.15 -13.50
C LEU A 19 -13.11 12.06 -12.33
N ILE A 20 -13.74 11.93 -11.15
CA ILE A 20 -13.41 12.73 -9.96
C ILE A 20 -11.99 12.42 -9.46
N LEU A 21 -11.61 11.13 -9.42
CA LEU A 21 -10.26 10.73 -9.00
C LEU A 21 -9.20 11.18 -10.02
N PHE A 22 -9.49 11.05 -11.31
CA PHE A 22 -8.62 11.56 -12.37
C PHE A 22 -8.45 13.10 -12.28
N LEU A 23 -9.56 13.84 -12.09
CA LEU A 23 -9.51 15.28 -11.89
C LEU A 23 -8.65 15.67 -10.67
N ALA A 24 -8.78 14.92 -9.56
CA ALA A 24 -7.95 15.14 -8.36
C ALA A 24 -6.46 14.95 -8.65
N LEU A 25 -6.09 13.91 -9.38
CA LEU A 25 -4.70 13.68 -9.80
C LEU A 25 -4.21 14.75 -10.77
N PHE A 26 -5.04 15.13 -11.73
CA PHE A 26 -4.71 16.19 -12.68
C PHE A 26 -4.45 17.53 -11.98
N VAL A 27 -5.37 17.97 -11.11
CA VAL A 27 -5.23 19.20 -10.31
C VAL A 27 -3.98 19.12 -9.42
N SER A 28 -3.74 17.98 -8.76
CA SER A 28 -2.54 17.82 -7.94
C SER A 28 -1.26 17.92 -8.75
N GLY A 29 -1.24 17.42 -9.99
CA GLY A 29 -0.10 17.54 -10.90
C GLY A 29 0.17 19.01 -11.32
N LEU A 30 -0.88 19.83 -11.44
CA LEU A 30 -0.74 21.25 -11.68
C LEU A 30 -0.18 21.99 -10.45
N LEU A 31 -0.58 21.59 -9.24
CA LEU A 31 -0.12 22.18 -7.98
C LEU A 31 1.30 21.74 -7.60
N ASN A 32 1.69 20.52 -7.98
CA ASN A 32 2.95 19.91 -7.57
C ASN A 32 4.14 20.39 -8.42
N LYS A 33 4.41 21.70 -8.37
CA LYS A 33 5.48 22.38 -9.12
C LYS A 33 6.32 23.28 -8.20
N GLY A 34 7.57 23.55 -8.59
CA GLY A 34 8.46 24.48 -7.90
C GLY A 34 8.62 24.16 -6.42
N VAL A 35 8.44 25.16 -5.58
CA VAL A 35 8.57 25.10 -4.11
C VAL A 35 7.61 24.07 -3.49
N ILE A 36 6.37 23.97 -4.00
CA ILE A 36 5.40 22.99 -3.49
C ILE A 36 5.93 21.57 -3.69
N LYS A 37 6.43 21.24 -4.88
CA LYS A 37 6.99 19.92 -5.15
C LYS A 37 8.16 19.60 -4.23
N GLN A 38 8.99 20.58 -3.92
CA GLN A 38 10.21 20.40 -3.12
C GLN A 38 9.91 20.23 -1.63
N TYR A 39 8.98 21.01 -1.06
CA TYR A 39 8.78 21.09 0.39
C TYR A 39 7.46 20.53 0.89
N PHE A 40 6.49 20.29 0.01
CA PHE A 40 5.16 19.83 0.39
C PHE A 40 4.63 18.73 -0.55
N PRO A 41 5.09 17.47 -0.41
CA PRO A 41 4.73 16.37 -1.31
C PRO A 41 3.29 15.85 -1.14
N TYR A 42 2.44 16.52 -0.34
CA TYR A 42 1.11 16.04 0.07
C TYR A 42 -0.03 16.44 -0.87
N SER A 43 0.20 17.24 -1.88
CA SER A 43 -0.85 17.77 -2.77
C SER A 43 -1.73 16.65 -3.37
N SER A 44 -1.14 15.56 -3.86
CA SER A 44 -1.90 14.45 -4.45
C SER A 44 -2.73 13.69 -3.43
N ALA A 45 -2.16 13.40 -2.25
CA ALA A 45 -2.89 12.73 -1.17
C ALA A 45 -4.06 13.58 -0.66
N ILE A 46 -3.89 14.90 -0.54
CA ILE A 46 -4.95 15.83 -0.14
C ILE A 46 -6.05 15.89 -1.19
N CYS A 47 -5.69 16.07 -2.47
CA CYS A 47 -6.68 16.09 -3.57
C CYS A 47 -7.48 14.77 -3.62
N LEU A 48 -6.84 13.62 -3.46
CA LEU A 48 -7.54 12.32 -3.43
C LEU A 48 -8.40 12.14 -2.17
N CYS A 49 -7.97 12.66 -1.02
CA CYS A 49 -8.79 12.67 0.19
C CYS A 49 -10.08 13.50 -0.02
N ILE A 50 -9.96 14.68 -0.63
CA ILE A 50 -11.10 15.54 -0.98
C ILE A 50 -12.00 14.83 -2.01
N ALA A 51 -11.43 14.24 -3.07
CA ALA A 51 -12.17 13.46 -4.05
C ALA A 51 -12.94 12.30 -3.41
N THR A 52 -12.29 11.55 -2.53
CA THR A 52 -12.91 10.47 -1.76
C THR A 52 -14.05 10.99 -0.89
N TRP A 53 -13.87 12.14 -0.22
CA TRP A 53 -14.93 12.77 0.55
C TRP A 53 -16.15 13.16 -0.31
N VAL A 54 -15.93 13.77 -1.48
CA VAL A 54 -17.00 14.12 -2.44
C VAL A 54 -17.76 12.87 -2.88
N LEU A 55 -17.05 11.81 -3.26
CA LEU A 55 -17.64 10.54 -3.68
C LEU A 55 -18.46 9.88 -2.55
N LEU A 56 -17.94 9.87 -1.32
CA LEU A 56 -18.65 9.35 -0.16
C LEU A 56 -19.89 10.17 0.16
N LYS A 57 -19.82 11.50 0.07
CA LYS A 57 -20.96 12.39 0.27
C LYS A 57 -22.06 12.13 -0.76
N SER A 58 -21.71 11.80 -2.02
CA SER A 58 -22.68 11.43 -3.06
C SER A 58 -23.42 10.12 -2.77
N ASP A 59 -22.84 9.25 -1.93
CA ASP A 59 -23.43 8.00 -1.44
C ASP A 59 -24.01 8.13 -0.01
N ASN A 60 -24.17 9.36 0.52
CA ASN A 60 -24.60 9.63 1.90
C ASN A 60 -23.70 8.99 2.97
N LYS A 61 -22.41 8.81 2.67
CA LYS A 61 -21.38 8.27 3.56
C LYS A 61 -20.42 9.35 4.04
N LYS A 62 -19.61 9.04 5.05
CA LYS A 62 -18.63 9.95 5.66
C LYS A 62 -17.23 9.33 5.64
N LEU A 63 -16.18 10.15 5.70
CA LEU A 63 -14.79 9.69 5.81
C LEU A 63 -14.56 8.73 6.99
N ARG A 64 -15.27 8.94 8.10
CA ARG A 64 -15.23 8.04 9.28
C ARG A 64 -15.66 6.59 8.95
N ASP A 65 -16.46 6.37 7.90
CA ASP A 65 -16.90 5.04 7.50
C ASP A 65 -15.76 4.24 6.84
N TYR A 66 -14.68 4.94 6.49
CA TYR A 66 -13.39 4.40 6.03
C TYR A 66 -12.30 4.48 7.11
N GLY A 67 -12.69 4.86 8.35
CA GLY A 67 -11.74 5.06 9.44
C GLY A 67 -10.74 6.18 9.20
N LEU A 68 -11.08 7.13 8.33
CA LEU A 68 -10.30 8.33 8.04
C LEU A 68 -10.74 9.47 8.98
N ASP A 69 -10.75 9.19 10.28
CA ASP A 69 -10.95 10.15 11.36
C ASP A 69 -9.79 10.04 12.36
N PHE A 70 -9.53 11.14 13.08
CA PHE A 70 -8.42 11.24 14.05
C PHE A 70 -8.71 10.58 15.39
N LYS A 71 -9.53 9.52 15.43
CA LYS A 71 -9.72 8.75 16.66
C LYS A 71 -8.43 8.04 17.04
N ILE A 72 -8.13 8.03 18.33
CA ILE A 72 -6.95 7.37 18.90
C ILE A 72 -6.84 5.90 18.46
N LYS A 73 -7.96 5.21 18.25
CA LYS A 73 -7.99 3.84 17.74
C LYS A 73 -7.38 3.75 16.35
N ASN A 74 -7.74 4.66 15.42
CA ASN A 74 -7.25 4.65 14.05
C ASN A 74 -5.78 5.04 13.98
N LEU A 75 -5.34 5.97 14.85
CA LEU A 75 -3.93 6.31 14.99
C LEU A 75 -3.11 5.13 15.52
N LYS A 76 -3.62 4.39 16.52
CA LYS A 76 -2.97 3.15 17.00
C LYS A 76 -2.83 2.12 15.89
N PHE A 77 -3.85 1.95 15.03
CA PHE A 77 -3.75 1.06 13.87
C PHE A 77 -2.71 1.53 12.85
N PHE A 78 -2.61 2.84 12.62
CA PHE A 78 -1.59 3.40 11.73
C PHE A 78 -0.17 3.08 12.24
N LEU A 79 0.11 3.38 13.50
CA LEU A 79 1.42 3.09 14.10
C LEU A 79 1.74 1.59 14.15
N LEU A 80 0.74 0.78 14.54
CA LEU A 80 0.88 -0.68 14.51
C LEU A 80 1.15 -1.19 13.09
N GLY A 81 0.51 -0.59 12.09
CA GLY A 81 0.74 -0.90 10.69
C GLY A 81 2.19 -0.63 10.28
N ILE A 82 2.72 0.54 10.63
CA ILE A 82 4.13 0.88 10.34
C ILE A 82 5.07 -0.17 10.95
N LEU A 83 4.85 -0.54 12.20
CA LEU A 83 5.66 -1.56 12.86
C LEU A 83 5.56 -2.93 12.16
N ILE A 84 4.35 -3.38 11.82
CA ILE A 84 4.15 -4.65 11.10
C ILE A 84 4.86 -4.62 9.75
N GLY A 85 4.70 -3.56 8.96
CA GLY A 85 5.33 -3.43 7.65
C GLY A 85 6.86 -3.42 7.72
N ALA A 86 7.44 -2.64 8.64
CA ALA A 86 8.88 -2.54 8.83
C ALA A 86 9.48 -3.86 9.35
N ILE A 87 8.84 -4.50 10.35
CA ILE A 87 9.30 -5.78 10.90
C ILE A 87 9.18 -6.88 9.84
N ALA A 88 8.07 -6.91 9.08
CA ALA A 88 7.88 -7.88 8.01
C ALA A 88 9.01 -7.80 6.99
N PHE A 89 9.34 -6.59 6.56
CA PHE A 89 10.45 -6.36 5.64
C PHE A 89 11.80 -6.80 6.23
N LEU A 90 12.09 -6.42 7.47
CA LEU A 90 13.34 -6.80 8.14
C LEU A 90 13.50 -8.33 8.24
N LEU A 91 12.42 -9.02 8.63
CA LEU A 91 12.45 -10.48 8.75
C LEU A 91 12.68 -11.18 7.41
N VAL A 92 12.05 -10.69 6.33
CA VAL A 92 12.30 -11.25 4.99
C VAL A 92 13.75 -11.00 4.55
N LYS A 93 14.31 -9.81 4.82
CA LYS A 93 15.72 -9.53 4.53
C LYS A 93 16.66 -10.41 5.35
N TYR A 94 16.34 -10.63 6.62
CA TYR A 94 17.12 -11.51 7.48
C TYR A 94 17.07 -12.97 7.00
N LEU A 95 15.90 -13.48 6.65
CA LEU A 95 15.76 -14.82 6.08
C LEU A 95 16.53 -14.97 4.76
N ARG A 96 16.48 -13.96 3.91
CA ARG A 96 17.29 -13.92 2.69
C ARG A 96 18.79 -14.02 3.03
N ALA A 97 19.24 -13.20 3.96
CA ALA A 97 20.65 -13.18 4.37
C ALA A 97 21.10 -14.56 4.88
N LEU A 98 20.28 -15.24 5.68
CA LEU A 98 20.56 -16.62 6.14
C LEU A 98 20.61 -17.61 4.98
N CYS A 99 19.72 -17.50 3.99
CA CYS A 99 19.66 -18.44 2.86
C CYS A 99 20.82 -18.26 1.87
N PHE A 100 21.33 -17.04 1.72
CA PHE A 100 22.31 -16.69 0.69
C PHE A 100 23.69 -16.27 1.23
N GLY A 101 23.92 -16.41 2.54
CA GLY A 101 25.22 -16.07 3.15
C GLY A 101 25.54 -14.56 3.17
N GLU A 102 24.52 -13.72 3.02
CA GLU A 102 24.66 -12.26 3.16
C GLU A 102 24.87 -11.90 4.64
N THR A 103 25.60 -10.81 4.91
CA THR A 103 25.81 -10.33 6.27
C THR A 103 25.09 -9.00 6.46
N ILE A 104 24.23 -8.92 7.48
CA ILE A 104 23.53 -7.67 7.86
C ILE A 104 24.32 -7.02 8.99
N ASN A 105 24.81 -5.81 8.74
CA ASN A 105 25.61 -5.03 9.68
C ASN A 105 24.84 -3.78 10.11
N LEU A 106 25.08 -3.33 11.34
CA LEU A 106 24.60 -2.03 11.81
C LEU A 106 25.45 -0.92 11.17
N SER A 107 24.82 0.11 10.66
CA SER A 107 25.54 1.27 10.11
C SER A 107 26.32 1.99 11.21
N SER A 108 27.59 2.27 10.95
CA SER A 108 28.46 2.99 11.90
C SER A 108 28.05 4.46 12.07
N THR A 109 27.40 5.02 11.06
CA THR A 109 26.90 6.41 11.06
C THR A 109 25.48 6.42 10.54
N PHE A 110 24.60 7.22 11.18
CA PHE A 110 23.21 7.39 10.78
C PHE A 110 22.94 8.83 10.37
N ASN A 111 22.36 9.01 9.21
CA ASN A 111 21.75 10.28 8.85
C ASN A 111 20.29 10.29 9.33
N TYR A 112 20.07 10.60 10.60
CA TYR A 112 18.72 10.62 11.21
C TYR A 112 17.73 11.49 10.44
N LYS A 113 18.21 12.61 9.89
CA LYS A 113 17.38 13.52 9.12
C LYS A 113 16.83 12.83 7.86
N ASN A 114 17.68 12.12 7.12
CA ASN A 114 17.24 11.39 5.91
C ASN A 114 16.33 10.22 6.24
N ILE A 115 16.65 9.46 7.29
CA ILE A 115 15.85 8.32 7.76
C ILE A 115 14.45 8.77 8.18
N LEU A 116 14.33 9.88 8.93
CA LEU A 116 13.04 10.44 9.33
C LEU A 116 12.31 11.12 8.17
N ASN A 117 13.03 11.83 7.30
CA ASN A 117 12.47 12.45 6.12
C ASN A 117 11.88 11.40 5.16
N GLY A 118 12.38 10.17 5.19
CA GLY A 118 11.80 9.05 4.45
C GLY A 118 10.32 8.83 4.75
N PHE A 119 9.88 8.92 6.01
CA PHE A 119 8.46 8.85 6.36
C PHE A 119 7.67 10.03 5.79
N TYR A 120 8.24 11.23 5.87
CA TYR A 120 7.59 12.44 5.36
C TYR A 120 7.34 12.38 3.85
N ILE A 121 8.30 11.88 3.09
CA ILE A 121 8.19 11.80 1.63
C ILE A 121 7.33 10.59 1.20
N MET A 122 7.47 9.45 1.87
CA MET A 122 6.79 8.21 1.45
C MET A 122 5.32 8.19 1.86
N LEU A 123 4.94 8.81 2.97
CA LEU A 123 3.56 8.80 3.44
C LEU A 123 2.55 9.29 2.40
N PRO A 124 2.74 10.44 1.74
CA PRO A 124 1.80 10.89 0.71
C PRO A 124 1.77 9.98 -0.52
N MET A 125 2.89 9.38 -0.92
CA MET A 125 2.95 8.42 -2.04
C MET A 125 2.12 7.18 -1.74
N VAL A 126 2.35 6.57 -0.59
CA VAL A 126 1.57 5.41 -0.11
C VAL A 126 0.09 5.77 0.06
N ALA A 127 -0.23 6.93 0.62
CA ALA A 127 -1.62 7.36 0.78
C ALA A 127 -2.34 7.49 -0.57
N VAL A 128 -1.68 8.02 -1.61
CA VAL A 128 -2.21 8.07 -2.99
C VAL A 128 -2.60 6.69 -3.47
N GLU A 129 -1.71 5.71 -3.34
CA GLU A 129 -1.97 4.35 -3.77
C GLU A 129 -3.12 3.71 -2.99
N GLU A 130 -3.15 3.87 -1.67
CA GLU A 130 -4.21 3.31 -0.83
C GLU A 130 -5.58 3.95 -1.13
N PHE A 131 -5.65 5.27 -1.40
CA PHE A 131 -6.88 5.93 -1.85
C PHE A 131 -7.39 5.40 -3.19
N LEU A 132 -6.49 5.15 -4.14
CA LEU A 132 -6.86 4.65 -5.47
C LEU A 132 -7.29 3.19 -5.44
N PHE A 133 -6.51 2.33 -4.77
CA PHE A 133 -6.68 0.87 -4.86
C PHE A 133 -7.48 0.24 -3.71
N ARG A 134 -7.63 0.92 -2.55
CA ARG A 134 -8.42 0.44 -1.38
C ARG A 134 -9.46 1.45 -0.91
N GLY A 135 -9.51 2.63 -1.56
CA GLY A 135 -10.45 3.68 -1.25
C GLY A 135 -11.87 3.41 -1.77
N TYR A 136 -12.48 4.46 -2.33
CA TYR A 136 -13.89 4.44 -2.72
C TYR A 136 -14.24 3.35 -3.73
N LEU A 137 -13.49 3.24 -4.83
CA LEU A 137 -13.80 2.28 -5.91
C LEU A 137 -13.75 0.83 -5.42
N PHE A 138 -12.75 0.48 -4.62
CA PHE A 138 -12.61 -0.87 -4.05
C PHE A 138 -13.83 -1.23 -3.18
N LYS A 139 -14.21 -0.37 -2.24
CA LYS A 139 -15.38 -0.62 -1.40
C LYS A 139 -16.68 -0.63 -2.19
N LYS A 140 -16.81 0.25 -3.19
CA LYS A 140 -17.96 0.25 -4.08
C LYS A 140 -18.07 -1.06 -4.85
N THR A 141 -16.97 -1.61 -5.32
CA THR A 141 -16.93 -2.91 -5.99
C THR A 141 -17.34 -4.04 -5.05
N ILE A 142 -16.93 -4.00 -3.77
CA ILE A 142 -17.40 -4.97 -2.77
C ILE A 142 -18.93 -4.89 -2.59
N GLU A 143 -19.49 -3.68 -2.51
CA GLU A 143 -20.93 -3.45 -2.30
C GLU A 143 -21.78 -3.96 -3.46
N VAL A 144 -21.33 -3.81 -4.70
CA VAL A 144 -22.09 -4.21 -5.91
C VAL A 144 -21.79 -5.63 -6.37
N SER A 145 -20.75 -6.26 -5.83
CA SER A 145 -20.36 -7.62 -6.24
C SER A 145 -19.97 -8.50 -5.04
N SER A 146 -18.67 -8.61 -4.72
CA SER A 146 -18.18 -9.35 -3.57
C SER A 146 -16.76 -8.95 -3.21
N VAL A 147 -16.32 -9.30 -2.00
CA VAL A 147 -14.93 -9.10 -1.54
C VAL A 147 -13.94 -9.83 -2.46
N LEU A 148 -14.27 -11.06 -2.89
CA LEU A 148 -13.38 -11.84 -3.76
C LEU A 148 -13.19 -11.15 -5.12
N LYS A 149 -14.29 -10.75 -5.78
CA LYS A 149 -14.22 -10.06 -7.08
C LYS A 149 -13.47 -8.74 -6.99
N ALA A 150 -13.73 -7.96 -5.94
CA ALA A 150 -12.99 -6.71 -5.71
C ALA A 150 -11.49 -6.97 -5.54
N ASN A 151 -11.10 -7.95 -4.73
CA ASN A 151 -9.69 -8.29 -4.56
C ASN A 151 -9.03 -8.74 -5.87
N ILE A 152 -9.68 -9.57 -6.68
CA ILE A 152 -9.13 -10.02 -7.97
C ILE A 152 -8.91 -8.80 -8.89
N ILE A 153 -9.94 -7.96 -9.07
CA ILE A 153 -9.86 -6.80 -9.96
C ILE A 153 -8.76 -5.83 -9.50
N PHE A 154 -8.76 -5.46 -8.21
CA PHE A 154 -7.83 -4.45 -7.71
C PHE A 154 -6.41 -4.98 -7.50
N SER A 155 -6.22 -6.29 -7.24
CA SER A 155 -4.89 -6.93 -7.30
C SER A 155 -4.29 -6.83 -8.70
N PHE A 156 -5.11 -7.13 -9.72
CA PHE A 156 -4.66 -7.05 -11.09
C PHE A 156 -4.33 -5.62 -11.53
N LEU A 157 -5.20 -4.66 -11.22
CA LEU A 157 -4.95 -3.24 -11.53
C LEU A 157 -3.71 -2.71 -10.80
N PHE A 158 -3.52 -3.06 -9.53
CA PHE A 158 -2.37 -2.65 -8.74
C PHE A 158 -1.07 -3.24 -9.29
N MET A 159 -1.10 -4.52 -9.69
CA MET A 159 0.01 -5.18 -10.38
C MET A 159 0.35 -4.48 -11.70
N LEU A 160 -0.65 -4.18 -12.54
CA LEU A 160 -0.42 -3.53 -13.82
C LEU A 160 0.32 -2.20 -13.68
N VAL A 161 -0.10 -1.34 -12.76
CA VAL A 161 0.55 -0.04 -12.56
C VAL A 161 2.03 -0.22 -12.21
N HIS A 162 2.37 -1.24 -11.39
CA HIS A 162 3.75 -1.52 -11.02
C HIS A 162 4.57 -2.18 -12.13
N VAL A 163 3.95 -3.02 -12.96
CA VAL A 163 4.64 -3.63 -14.13
C VAL A 163 5.04 -2.57 -15.15
N PHE A 164 4.21 -1.52 -15.31
CA PHE A 164 4.50 -0.42 -16.24
C PHE A 164 5.47 0.64 -15.66
N ASP A 165 5.94 0.48 -14.44
CA ASP A 165 7.03 1.30 -13.92
C ASP A 165 8.30 1.09 -14.75
N SER A 166 9.01 2.19 -15.07
CA SER A 166 10.20 2.17 -15.91
C SER A 166 11.34 1.31 -15.34
N GLY A 167 11.42 1.18 -14.02
CA GLY A 167 12.37 0.32 -13.32
C GLY A 167 12.02 -1.17 -13.39
N VAL A 168 10.78 -1.52 -13.73
CA VAL A 168 10.29 -2.90 -13.78
C VAL A 168 10.18 -3.42 -15.21
N ILE A 169 9.55 -2.66 -16.11
CA ILE A 169 9.18 -3.12 -17.46
C ILE A 169 10.38 -3.56 -18.32
N ASN A 170 11.56 -3.05 -18.03
CA ASN A 170 12.79 -3.36 -18.77
C ASN A 170 13.58 -4.54 -18.17
N SER A 171 13.06 -5.22 -17.14
CA SER A 171 13.74 -6.31 -16.45
C SER A 171 12.82 -7.51 -16.24
N ILE A 172 13.08 -8.60 -16.96
CA ILE A 172 12.30 -9.85 -16.84
C ILE A 172 12.24 -10.34 -15.39
N PRO A 173 13.34 -10.40 -14.61
CA PRO A 173 13.27 -10.76 -13.19
C PRO A 173 12.36 -9.84 -12.39
N MET A 174 12.41 -8.53 -12.62
CA MET A 174 11.55 -7.58 -11.90
C MET A 174 10.09 -7.73 -12.30
N ILE A 175 9.78 -8.00 -13.56
CA ILE A 175 8.42 -8.29 -14.01
C ILE A 175 7.88 -9.53 -13.27
N ILE A 176 8.65 -10.64 -13.25
CA ILE A 176 8.23 -11.88 -12.57
C ILE A 176 8.01 -11.62 -11.07
N PHE A 177 8.94 -10.93 -10.41
CA PHE A 177 8.79 -10.55 -9.00
C PHE A 177 7.52 -9.74 -8.77
N THR A 178 7.27 -8.73 -9.60
CA THR A 178 6.13 -7.81 -9.51
C THR A 178 4.81 -8.54 -9.72
N VAL A 179 4.71 -9.37 -10.76
CA VAL A 179 3.49 -10.13 -11.11
C VAL A 179 3.07 -11.07 -9.98
N ILE A 180 4.02 -11.63 -9.24
CA ILE A 180 3.74 -12.54 -8.12
C ILE A 180 3.52 -11.77 -6.83
N THR A 181 4.37 -10.79 -6.51
CA THR A 181 4.42 -10.17 -5.18
C THR A 181 3.39 -9.06 -5.00
N ILE A 182 3.15 -8.23 -6.00
CA ILE A 182 2.25 -7.08 -5.88
C ILE A 182 0.79 -7.50 -5.62
N PRO A 183 0.23 -8.54 -6.25
CA PRO A 183 -1.09 -9.05 -5.89
C PRO A 183 -1.20 -9.49 -4.42
N ILE A 184 -0.17 -10.14 -3.89
CA ILE A 184 -0.14 -10.57 -2.48
C ILE A 184 -0.03 -9.35 -1.56
N GLY A 185 0.79 -8.35 -1.92
CA GLY A 185 0.82 -7.05 -1.23
C GLY A 185 -0.55 -6.38 -1.22
N HIS A 186 -1.27 -6.38 -2.36
CA HIS A 186 -2.66 -5.88 -2.38
C HIS A 186 -3.54 -6.61 -1.37
N LEU A 187 -3.50 -7.95 -1.33
CA LEU A 187 -4.31 -8.73 -0.40
C LEU A 187 -3.96 -8.42 1.07
N LEU A 188 -2.69 -8.18 1.39
CA LEU A 188 -2.27 -7.77 2.73
C LEU A 188 -2.92 -6.46 3.14
N PHE A 189 -2.81 -5.41 2.31
CA PHE A 189 -3.35 -4.10 2.61
C PHE A 189 -4.89 -4.09 2.60
N ALA A 190 -5.52 -4.79 1.66
CA ALA A 190 -6.98 -4.93 1.61
C ALA A 190 -7.53 -5.67 2.84
N ASN A 191 -6.88 -6.77 3.26
CA ASN A 191 -7.26 -7.50 4.47
C ASN A 191 -7.09 -6.65 5.73
N ALA A 192 -5.99 -5.90 5.84
CA ALA A 192 -5.76 -4.97 6.94
C ALA A 192 -6.89 -3.92 7.02
N PHE A 193 -7.24 -3.31 5.90
CA PHE A 193 -8.34 -2.33 5.82
C PHE A 193 -9.69 -2.94 6.21
N LEU A 194 -10.05 -4.08 5.61
CA LEU A 194 -11.36 -4.71 5.83
C LEU A 194 -11.53 -5.18 7.29
N LYS A 195 -10.46 -5.71 7.89
CA LYS A 195 -10.49 -6.21 9.28
C LYS A 195 -10.50 -5.10 10.32
N SER A 196 -9.66 -4.09 10.17
CA SER A 196 -9.56 -2.96 11.10
C SER A 196 -10.67 -1.93 10.91
N ARG A 197 -11.26 -1.87 9.70
CA ARG A 197 -12.20 -0.85 9.23
C ARG A 197 -11.59 0.55 9.16
N THR A 198 -10.28 0.64 9.07
CA THR A 198 -9.57 1.90 8.86
C THR A 198 -8.53 1.77 7.77
N LEU A 199 -8.59 2.68 6.79
CA LEU A 199 -7.60 2.76 5.72
C LEU A 199 -6.21 3.10 6.28
N LEU A 200 -6.15 3.75 7.45
CA LEU A 200 -4.90 4.10 8.11
C LEU A 200 -4.06 2.86 8.48
N PHE A 201 -4.68 1.70 8.73
CA PHE A 201 -3.92 0.47 8.98
C PHE A 201 -3.22 -0.05 7.72
N ALA A 202 -3.92 -0.03 6.59
CA ALA A 202 -3.33 -0.38 5.30
C ALA A 202 -2.19 0.60 4.93
N ILE A 203 -2.44 1.92 5.05
CA ILE A 203 -1.43 2.96 4.84
C ILE A 203 -0.21 2.72 5.75
N GLY A 204 -0.44 2.38 7.03
CA GLY A 204 0.64 2.11 7.97
C GLY A 204 1.51 0.92 7.54
N ILE A 205 0.91 -0.25 7.22
CA ILE A 205 1.66 -1.45 6.80
C ILE A 205 2.44 -1.15 5.51
N HIS A 206 1.80 -0.50 4.54
CA HIS A 206 2.43 -0.16 3.27
C HIS A 206 3.59 0.83 3.47
N LEU A 207 3.39 1.87 4.27
CA LEU A 207 4.43 2.84 4.61
C LEU A 207 5.62 2.18 5.32
N GLY A 208 5.36 1.33 6.32
CA GLY A 208 6.40 0.62 7.05
C GLY A 208 7.22 -0.29 6.15
N ASN A 209 6.57 -0.98 5.21
CA ASN A 209 7.24 -1.82 4.23
C ASN A 209 8.13 -1.00 3.27
N ASN A 210 7.59 0.07 2.68
CA ASN A 210 8.33 0.91 1.73
C ASN A 210 9.46 1.69 2.41
N TRP A 211 9.21 2.21 3.60
CA TRP A 211 10.26 2.85 4.41
C TRP A 211 11.36 1.84 4.77
N GLY A 212 10.97 0.61 5.15
CA GLY A 212 11.90 -0.47 5.45
C GLY A 212 12.84 -0.78 4.28
N THR A 213 12.32 -0.76 3.06
CA THR A 213 13.10 -1.01 1.84
C THR A 213 14.23 0.01 1.64
N ASN A 214 14.04 1.25 2.03
CA ASN A 214 14.98 2.34 1.76
C ASN A 214 15.83 2.71 2.99
N HIS A 215 15.28 2.58 4.20
CA HIS A 215 15.88 3.14 5.40
C HIS A 215 16.12 2.12 6.53
N LEU A 216 15.57 0.92 6.45
CA LEU A 216 15.84 -0.11 7.46
C LEU A 216 17.02 -0.97 7.07
N VAL A 217 17.01 -1.58 5.87
CA VAL A 217 18.10 -2.42 5.36
C VAL A 217 18.38 -2.08 3.91
N ASN A 218 19.59 -1.58 3.61
CA ASN A 218 20.01 -1.24 2.25
C ASN A 218 21.27 -2.02 1.87
N VAL A 219 21.61 -2.06 0.59
CA VAL A 219 22.89 -2.60 0.08
C VAL A 219 24.04 -1.62 0.19
N ASN A 220 23.76 -0.33 0.41
CA ASN A 220 24.78 0.74 0.50
C ASN A 220 24.95 1.20 1.95
N SER A 221 26.19 1.39 2.38
CA SER A 221 26.57 1.87 3.72
C SER A 221 26.73 3.40 3.79
N ASN A 222 25.87 4.15 3.08
CA ASN A 222 25.94 5.61 2.99
C ASN A 222 25.32 6.37 4.19
N GLY A 223 24.88 5.63 5.24
CA GLY A 223 24.25 6.21 6.43
C GLY A 223 22.76 6.53 6.26
N ASP A 224 22.15 6.27 5.11
CA ASP A 224 20.73 6.51 4.86
C ASP A 224 19.83 5.35 5.32
N SER A 225 20.43 4.27 5.85
CA SER A 225 19.73 3.13 6.44
C SER A 225 20.33 2.70 7.77
N ILE A 226 19.50 2.08 8.62
CA ILE A 226 19.91 1.58 9.94
C ILE A 226 20.86 0.40 9.80
N PHE A 227 20.55 -0.52 8.89
CA PHE A 227 21.38 -1.68 8.58
C PHE A 227 21.80 -1.64 7.11
N PHE A 228 22.94 -2.26 6.82
CA PHE A 228 23.38 -2.47 5.45
C PHE A 228 23.85 -3.92 5.25
N ILE A 229 23.76 -4.37 3.99
CA ILE A 229 24.14 -5.72 3.60
C ILE A 229 25.55 -5.69 3.00
N THR A 230 26.44 -6.52 3.53
CA THR A 230 27.72 -6.88 2.89
C THR A 230 27.63 -8.26 2.28
N ASN A 231 28.48 -8.55 1.30
CA ASN A 231 28.46 -9.81 0.55
C ASN A 231 27.09 -10.07 -0.12
N SER A 232 26.50 -9.00 -0.68
CA SER A 232 25.21 -9.11 -1.36
C SER A 232 25.28 -10.19 -2.46
N ALA A 233 24.50 -11.25 -2.29
CA ALA A 233 24.44 -12.35 -3.23
C ALA A 233 23.57 -11.98 -4.45
N SER A 234 24.08 -12.27 -5.64
CA SER A 234 23.26 -12.30 -6.85
C SER A 234 22.58 -13.68 -6.97
N PHE A 235 21.41 -13.70 -7.60
CA PHE A 235 20.77 -14.99 -7.92
C PHE A 235 21.52 -15.63 -9.09
N GLU A 236 22.22 -16.74 -8.85
CA GLU A 236 23.00 -17.46 -9.87
C GLU A 236 22.09 -18.24 -10.82
N THR A 237 20.91 -18.63 -10.36
CA THR A 237 19.97 -19.46 -11.14
C THR A 237 18.54 -18.93 -11.01
N TRP A 238 17.72 -19.24 -12.00
CA TRP A 238 16.28 -18.99 -11.93
C TRP A 238 15.63 -19.73 -10.75
N PHE A 239 16.14 -20.90 -10.38
CA PHE A 239 15.63 -21.67 -9.23
C PHE A 239 15.82 -20.88 -7.93
N SER A 240 17.00 -20.37 -7.64
CA SER A 240 17.27 -19.59 -6.42
C SER A 240 16.44 -18.31 -6.38
N PHE A 241 16.25 -17.64 -7.51
CA PHE A 241 15.41 -16.47 -7.62
C PHE A 241 13.93 -16.78 -7.36
N ILE A 242 13.37 -17.82 -7.96
CA ILE A 242 11.97 -18.22 -7.72
C ILE A 242 11.77 -18.69 -6.28
N ALA A 243 12.72 -19.47 -5.73
CA ALA A 243 12.66 -19.89 -4.32
C ALA A 243 12.61 -18.68 -3.37
N PHE A 244 13.41 -17.64 -3.65
CA PHE A 244 13.36 -16.38 -2.90
C PHE A 244 12.00 -15.69 -3.00
N ILE A 245 11.42 -15.58 -4.21
CA ILE A 245 10.09 -14.99 -4.40
C ILE A 245 9.04 -15.77 -3.59
N LEU A 246 9.07 -17.09 -3.62
CA LEU A 246 8.14 -17.93 -2.88
C LEU A 246 8.29 -17.73 -1.36
N LEU A 247 9.52 -17.72 -0.86
CA LEU A 247 9.80 -17.48 0.57
C LEU A 247 9.28 -16.10 1.01
N TRP A 248 9.57 -15.05 0.21
CA TRP A 248 9.09 -13.68 0.44
C TRP A 248 7.57 -13.65 0.55
N ASN A 249 6.88 -14.26 -0.41
CA ASN A 249 5.43 -14.24 -0.48
C ASN A 249 4.76 -15.12 0.59
N LEU A 250 5.36 -16.25 0.93
CA LEU A 250 4.88 -17.10 2.02
C LEU A 250 4.85 -16.34 3.36
N PHE A 251 5.86 -15.53 3.62
CA PHE A 251 5.90 -14.69 4.81
C PHE A 251 4.78 -13.63 4.83
N TYR A 252 4.53 -12.97 3.70
CA TYR A 252 3.41 -12.02 3.60
C TYR A 252 2.04 -12.71 3.74
N LEU A 253 1.88 -13.91 3.17
CA LEU A 253 0.67 -14.73 3.34
C LEU A 253 0.45 -15.12 4.81
N LEU A 254 1.52 -15.41 5.56
CA LEU A 254 1.44 -15.65 7.00
C LEU A 254 0.92 -14.42 7.75
N ILE A 255 1.40 -13.23 7.42
CA ILE A 255 0.90 -11.97 8.03
C ILE A 255 -0.57 -11.75 7.67
N ILE A 256 -0.97 -12.00 6.41
CA ILE A 256 -2.37 -11.93 5.98
C ILE A 256 -3.23 -12.86 6.84
N PHE A 257 -2.77 -14.10 7.04
CA PHE A 257 -3.46 -15.09 7.87
C PHE A 257 -3.59 -14.64 9.33
N ILE A 258 -2.53 -14.09 9.93
CA ILE A 258 -2.54 -13.56 11.29
C ILE A 258 -3.57 -12.41 11.41
N ILE A 259 -3.53 -11.44 10.49
CA ILE A 259 -4.49 -10.33 10.47
C ILE A 259 -5.92 -10.83 10.26
N TRP A 260 -6.11 -11.83 9.39
CA TRP A 260 -7.42 -12.42 9.12
C TRP A 260 -8.00 -13.12 10.35
N LYS A 261 -7.19 -13.85 11.12
CA LYS A 261 -7.59 -14.50 12.37
C LYS A 261 -7.75 -13.54 13.53
N TRP A 262 -7.12 -12.37 13.48
CA TRP A 262 -7.15 -11.42 14.58
C TRP A 262 -8.56 -10.84 14.78
N ASN A 263 -9.10 -11.02 15.98
CA ASN A 263 -10.37 -10.43 16.38
C ASN A 263 -10.15 -9.03 16.96
N PHE A 264 -10.10 -8.01 16.10
CA PHE A 264 -9.96 -6.61 16.52
C PHE A 264 -11.13 -6.08 17.37
N ASN A 265 -12.25 -6.82 17.44
CA ASN A 265 -13.43 -6.43 18.20
C ASN A 265 -14.21 -7.67 18.67
N SER A 266 -14.05 -8.06 19.90
CA SER A 266 -14.95 -9.01 20.57
C SER A 266 -16.38 -8.47 20.82
N LYS A 267 -16.65 -7.19 20.53
CA LYS A 267 -17.94 -6.52 20.79
C LYS A 267 -18.68 -6.00 19.54
N ILE A 268 -18.26 -6.33 18.31
CA ILE A 268 -18.99 -5.84 17.13
C ILE A 268 -19.87 -6.96 16.59
N LYS A 269 -21.18 -6.80 16.82
CA LYS A 269 -22.25 -7.59 16.21
C LYS A 269 -21.97 -7.82 14.72
N ARG A 270 -22.03 -9.08 14.29
CA ARG A 270 -22.01 -9.51 12.88
C ARG A 270 -22.92 -8.59 12.08
N PHE A 271 -22.43 -8.10 10.93
CA PHE A 271 -23.33 -7.53 9.94
C PHE A 271 -24.38 -8.58 9.61
N LYS A 272 -25.61 -8.35 10.04
CA LYS A 272 -26.75 -9.06 9.50
C LYS A 272 -26.80 -8.69 8.01
N LYS A 273 -26.78 -9.74 7.17
CA LYS A 273 -27.22 -9.67 5.78
C LYS A 273 -28.59 -8.99 5.80
N GLY A 274 -28.69 -7.82 5.22
CA GLY A 274 -29.90 -7.20 4.76
C GLY A 274 -29.80 -7.12 3.26
#